data_26b8f62c191c3f32e201734a29675624
#
_entry.id   26b8f62c191c3f32e201734a29675624
#
_cell.length_a   1.000
_cell.length_b   1.000
_cell.length_c   1.000
_cell.angle_alpha   90.00
_cell.angle_beta   90.00
_cell.angle_gamma   90.00
#
_symmetry.space_group_name_H-M   'P 1'
#
loop_
_entity.id
_entity.type
_entity.pdbx_description
1 polymer ?
#
loop_
_entity_poly.entity_id
_entity_poly.type
_entity_poly.pdbx_seq_one_letter_code
_entity_poly.pdbx_strand_id
1 'polypeptide(L)'
;MYKVREAIPSDSAKACEVLRRSISEICSLDYNDQSVIDEWLDNKTESNVKEWIQSVNSYSVVCTNDDLIVGFGVITLEGEVLLIYLVPEALHKGNGKLMLEAMEERIISEGIEEIYTVSSITAKPFYERNGYTKNGAPLLVGNIKGDFPLIKRVSPNE
;
A
#
# COMPACT_ATOMS: atom_id res chain seq x y z
N MET A 1 -19.24 9.15 1.28
CA MET A 1 -18.73 8.41 2.46
C MET A 1 -17.63 7.45 2.02
N TYR A 2 -16.54 7.44 2.75
CA TYR A 2 -15.42 6.52 2.48
C TYR A 2 -15.68 5.13 3.07
N LYS A 3 -15.38 4.10 2.29
CA LYS A 3 -15.50 2.70 2.71
C LYS A 3 -14.31 1.89 2.19
N VAL A 4 -13.99 0.81 2.88
CA VAL A 4 -12.97 -0.15 2.44
C VAL A 4 -13.64 -1.50 2.22
N ARG A 5 -13.36 -2.14 1.10
CA ARG A 5 -13.84 -3.48 0.77
C ARG A 5 -12.76 -4.29 0.05
N GLU A 6 -12.95 -5.60 -0.01
CA GLU A 6 -12.06 -6.44 -0.81
C GLU A 6 -12.13 -6.05 -2.28
N ALA A 7 -10.97 -6.03 -2.93
CA ALA A 7 -10.89 -5.76 -4.36
C ALA A 7 -11.36 -6.97 -5.18
N ILE A 8 -11.98 -6.70 -6.32
CA ILE A 8 -12.39 -7.74 -7.29
C ILE A 8 -11.73 -7.44 -8.64
N PRO A 9 -11.58 -8.45 -9.55
CA PRO A 9 -10.86 -8.24 -10.80
C PRO A 9 -11.36 -7.07 -11.66
N SER A 10 -12.66 -6.76 -11.62
CA SER A 10 -13.21 -5.62 -12.35
C SER A 10 -12.76 -4.25 -11.83
N ASP A 11 -12.11 -4.20 -10.66
CA ASP A 11 -11.55 -2.97 -10.10
C ASP A 11 -10.19 -2.60 -10.71
N SER A 12 -9.59 -3.49 -11.51
CA SER A 12 -8.19 -3.38 -11.94
C SER A 12 -7.84 -2.07 -12.65
N ALA A 13 -8.69 -1.60 -13.56
CA ALA A 13 -8.42 -0.37 -14.31
C ALA A 13 -8.39 0.85 -13.38
N LYS A 14 -9.37 0.98 -12.49
CA LYS A 14 -9.46 2.10 -11.56
C LYS A 14 -8.40 2.03 -10.49
N ALA A 15 -8.10 0.85 -9.97
CA ALA A 15 -7.03 0.66 -9.01
C ALA A 15 -5.66 1.03 -9.61
N CYS A 16 -5.42 0.65 -10.85
CA CYS A 16 -4.20 1.04 -11.58
C CYS A 16 -4.08 2.55 -11.70
N GLU A 17 -5.16 3.23 -12.04
CA GLU A 17 -5.20 4.69 -12.13
C GLU A 17 -4.86 5.34 -10.79
N VAL A 18 -5.37 4.81 -9.68
CA VAL A 18 -5.04 5.27 -8.32
C VAL A 18 -3.55 5.15 -8.05
N LEU A 19 -2.94 4.00 -8.34
CA LEU A 19 -1.51 3.79 -8.14
C LEU A 19 -0.68 4.79 -8.92
N ARG A 20 -0.98 4.96 -10.19
CA ARG A 20 -0.21 5.86 -11.06
C ARG A 20 -0.35 7.31 -10.65
N ARG A 21 -1.55 7.74 -10.27
CA ARG A 21 -1.77 9.10 -9.75
C ARG A 21 -1.03 9.33 -8.43
N SER A 22 -1.10 8.37 -7.51
CA SER A 22 -0.43 8.49 -6.23
C SER A 22 1.09 8.65 -6.39
N ILE A 23 1.69 7.81 -7.23
CA ILE A 23 3.14 7.87 -7.49
C ILE A 23 3.51 9.19 -8.17
N SER A 24 2.78 9.59 -9.19
CA SER A 24 3.09 10.80 -9.98
C SER A 24 2.80 12.10 -9.24
N GLU A 25 1.75 12.14 -8.42
CA GLU A 25 1.26 13.39 -7.80
C GLU A 25 1.66 13.54 -6.34
N ILE A 26 1.98 12.44 -5.63
CA ILE A 26 2.32 12.46 -4.21
C ILE A 26 3.77 12.05 -3.99
N CYS A 27 4.14 10.85 -4.42
CA CYS A 27 5.48 10.32 -4.18
C CYS A 27 6.57 11.14 -4.88
N SER A 28 6.26 11.72 -6.03
CA SER A 28 7.18 12.58 -6.77
C SER A 28 7.63 13.81 -5.98
N LEU A 29 6.90 14.21 -4.94
CA LEU A 29 7.27 15.32 -4.07
C LEU A 29 8.50 15.00 -3.22
N ASP A 30 8.70 13.70 -2.89
CA ASP A 30 9.80 13.22 -2.05
C ASP A 30 10.97 12.65 -2.85
N TYR A 31 10.74 12.29 -4.11
CA TYR A 31 11.74 11.70 -5.00
C TYR A 31 11.98 12.65 -6.16
N ASN A 32 13.01 13.45 -6.06
CA ASN A 32 13.34 14.50 -7.06
C ASN A 32 14.19 13.94 -8.20
N ASP A 33 13.80 12.79 -8.73
CA ASP A 33 14.50 12.10 -9.82
C ASP A 33 13.45 11.42 -10.70
N GLN A 34 13.25 11.94 -11.90
CA GLN A 34 12.23 11.43 -12.82
C GLN A 34 12.50 9.96 -13.21
N SER A 35 13.77 9.55 -13.28
CA SER A 35 14.08 8.15 -13.62
C SER A 35 13.62 7.18 -12.55
N VAL A 36 13.67 7.57 -11.27
CA VAL A 36 13.15 6.77 -10.16
C VAL A 36 11.63 6.63 -10.26
N ILE A 37 10.95 7.73 -10.56
CA ILE A 37 9.48 7.73 -10.72
C ILE A 37 9.08 6.88 -11.92
N ASP A 38 9.76 7.01 -13.05
CA ASP A 38 9.47 6.23 -14.25
C ASP A 38 9.67 4.73 -14.02
N GLU A 39 10.74 4.35 -13.34
CA GLU A 39 11.00 2.96 -12.96
C GLU A 39 9.92 2.43 -12.02
N TRP A 40 9.50 3.24 -11.06
CA TRP A 40 8.44 2.90 -10.11
C TRP A 40 7.10 2.66 -10.82
N LEU A 41 6.79 3.49 -11.83
CA LEU A 41 5.56 3.37 -12.61
C LEU A 41 5.56 2.18 -13.59
N ASP A 42 6.73 1.69 -13.94
CA ASP A 42 6.90 0.70 -15.02
C ASP A 42 6.05 -0.55 -14.84
N ASN A 43 5.96 -1.09 -13.62
CA ASN A 43 5.16 -2.27 -13.34
C ASN A 43 3.72 -1.98 -12.85
N LYS A 44 3.33 -0.72 -12.83
CA LYS A 44 1.97 -0.32 -12.41
C LYS A 44 1.05 -0.31 -13.62
N THR A 45 0.72 -1.50 -14.12
CA THR A 45 -0.15 -1.73 -15.28
C THR A 45 -1.45 -2.37 -14.83
N GLU A 46 -2.50 -2.20 -15.61
CA GLU A 46 -3.79 -2.83 -15.33
C GLU A 46 -3.66 -4.36 -15.23
N SER A 47 -2.86 -4.95 -16.13
CA SER A 47 -2.62 -6.39 -16.14
C SER A 47 -1.97 -6.87 -14.84
N ASN A 48 -0.93 -6.19 -14.36
CA ASN A 48 -0.27 -6.55 -13.11
C ASN A 48 -1.20 -6.35 -11.92
N VAL A 49 -1.97 -5.28 -11.89
CA VAL A 49 -2.95 -5.03 -10.82
C VAL A 49 -3.97 -6.16 -10.77
N LYS A 50 -4.47 -6.59 -11.93
CA LYS A 50 -5.41 -7.71 -12.01
C LYS A 50 -4.80 -9.00 -11.46
N GLU A 51 -3.54 -9.29 -11.79
CA GLU A 51 -2.84 -10.45 -11.25
C GLU A 51 -2.73 -10.39 -9.74
N TRP A 52 -2.40 -9.23 -9.17
CA TRP A 52 -2.33 -9.07 -7.71
C TRP A 52 -3.69 -9.31 -7.05
N ILE A 53 -4.77 -8.78 -7.63
CA ILE A 53 -6.13 -8.97 -7.10
C ILE A 53 -6.54 -10.45 -7.16
N GLN A 54 -6.16 -11.16 -8.22
CA GLN A 54 -6.51 -12.57 -8.41
C GLN A 54 -5.59 -13.55 -7.69
N SER A 55 -4.46 -13.06 -7.14
CA SER A 55 -3.49 -13.94 -6.49
C SER A 55 -4.07 -14.62 -5.26
N VAL A 56 -3.88 -15.94 -5.16
CA VAL A 56 -4.27 -16.73 -3.98
C VAL A 56 -3.33 -16.51 -2.80
N ASN A 57 -2.17 -15.87 -3.02
CA ASN A 57 -1.15 -15.62 -2.01
C ASN A 57 -1.22 -14.22 -1.41
N SER A 58 -2.20 -13.43 -1.80
CA SER A 58 -2.35 -12.08 -1.31
C SER A 58 -3.83 -11.71 -1.11
N TYR A 59 -4.03 -10.66 -0.33
CA TYR A 59 -5.34 -10.06 -0.09
C TYR A 59 -5.26 -8.60 -0.50
N SER A 60 -6.23 -8.14 -1.26
CA SER A 60 -6.24 -6.76 -1.75
C SER A 60 -7.54 -6.05 -1.39
N VAL A 61 -7.44 -4.75 -1.12
CA VAL A 61 -8.57 -3.90 -0.76
C VAL A 61 -8.60 -2.65 -1.63
N VAL A 62 -9.79 -2.12 -1.81
CA VAL A 62 -9.99 -0.80 -2.38
C VAL A 62 -10.67 0.09 -1.35
N CYS A 63 -10.32 1.37 -1.37
CA CYS A 63 -11.04 2.41 -0.67
C CYS A 63 -11.94 3.12 -1.67
N THR A 64 -13.21 3.30 -1.33
CA THR A 64 -14.17 3.98 -2.21
C THR A 64 -14.74 5.20 -1.52
N ASN A 65 -15.08 6.20 -2.32
CA ASN A 65 -15.86 7.35 -1.89
C ASN A 65 -17.11 7.41 -2.78
N ASP A 66 -18.26 7.05 -2.21
CA ASP A 66 -19.53 6.96 -2.96
C ASP A 66 -19.37 6.12 -4.25
N ASP A 67 -18.79 4.93 -4.10
CA ASP A 67 -18.51 3.94 -5.16
C ASP A 67 -17.36 4.29 -6.11
N LEU A 68 -16.75 5.46 -5.99
CA LEU A 68 -15.56 5.81 -6.76
C LEU A 68 -14.31 5.27 -6.04
N ILE A 69 -13.49 4.49 -6.73
CA ILE A 69 -12.26 3.95 -6.16
C ILE A 69 -11.24 5.09 -6.02
N VAL A 70 -10.76 5.30 -4.79
CA VAL A 70 -9.79 6.34 -4.44
C VAL A 70 -8.55 5.79 -3.75
N GLY A 71 -8.51 4.50 -3.44
CA GLY A 71 -7.37 3.83 -2.82
C GLY A 71 -7.28 2.37 -3.20
N PHE A 72 -6.05 1.83 -3.13
CA PHE A 72 -5.78 0.41 -3.40
C PHE A 72 -4.63 -0.06 -2.50
N GLY A 73 -4.78 -1.24 -1.92
CA GLY A 73 -3.77 -1.85 -1.07
C GLY A 73 -3.68 -3.35 -1.30
N VAL A 74 -2.48 -3.90 -1.12
CA VAL A 74 -2.20 -5.34 -1.24
C VAL A 74 -1.30 -5.76 -0.10
N ILE A 75 -1.65 -6.86 0.55
CA ILE A 75 -0.83 -7.52 1.56
C ILE A 75 -0.72 -9.01 1.21
N THR A 76 0.47 -9.58 1.39
CA THR A 76 0.62 -11.04 1.20
C THR A 76 0.00 -11.77 2.38
N LEU A 77 -0.41 -13.02 2.18
CA LEU A 77 -0.95 -13.85 3.27
C LEU A 77 0.14 -14.25 4.29
N GLU A 78 1.40 -13.95 3.99
CA GLU A 78 2.52 -14.13 4.93
C GLU A 78 2.78 -12.89 5.79
N GLY A 79 2.12 -11.77 5.50
CA GLY A 79 2.18 -10.57 6.33
C GLY A 79 2.98 -9.41 5.77
N GLU A 80 3.34 -9.43 4.49
CA GLU A 80 4.04 -8.30 3.88
C GLU A 80 3.06 -7.34 3.20
N VAL A 81 3.05 -6.07 3.64
CA VAL A 81 2.32 -5.01 2.94
C VAL A 81 3.12 -4.64 1.70
N LEU A 82 2.57 -4.92 0.53
CA LEU A 82 3.22 -4.63 -0.75
C LEU A 82 2.90 -3.23 -1.26
N LEU A 83 1.66 -2.82 -1.14
CA LEU A 83 1.16 -1.54 -1.66
C LEU A 83 0.09 -1.00 -0.73
N ILE A 84 0.08 0.31 -0.53
CA ILE A 84 -1.06 1.04 0.03
C ILE A 84 -0.99 2.48 -0.50
N TYR A 85 -1.91 2.83 -1.39
CA TYR A 85 -1.90 4.11 -2.09
C TYR A 85 -3.29 4.73 -2.11
N LEU A 86 -3.31 6.06 -2.05
CA LEU A 86 -4.54 6.87 -2.15
C LEU A 86 -4.29 7.97 -3.16
N VAL A 87 -5.35 8.42 -3.85
CA VAL A 87 -5.27 9.64 -4.65
C VAL A 87 -5.15 10.86 -3.72
N PRO A 88 -4.59 11.99 -4.21
CA PRO A 88 -4.38 13.17 -3.35
C PRO A 88 -5.64 13.64 -2.62
N GLU A 89 -6.79 13.59 -3.27
CA GLU A 89 -8.06 14.05 -2.69
C GLU A 89 -8.51 13.23 -1.47
N ALA A 90 -8.03 12.00 -1.35
CA ALA A 90 -8.41 11.09 -0.27
C ALA A 90 -7.41 11.07 0.90
N LEU A 91 -6.33 11.83 0.82
CA LEU A 91 -5.32 11.91 1.87
C LEU A 91 -5.81 12.67 3.11
N HIS A 92 -5.18 12.38 4.24
CA HIS A 92 -5.37 13.11 5.52
C HIS A 92 -6.80 13.05 6.04
N LYS A 93 -7.52 11.96 5.73
CA LYS A 93 -8.92 11.73 6.16
C LYS A 93 -9.08 10.39 6.89
N GLY A 94 -7.95 9.74 7.25
CA GLY A 94 -7.98 8.44 7.93
C GLY A 94 -8.18 7.25 7.01
N ASN A 95 -8.20 7.45 5.69
CA ASN A 95 -8.46 6.37 4.73
C ASN A 95 -7.33 5.34 4.67
N GLY A 96 -6.08 5.78 4.76
CA GLY A 96 -4.93 4.88 4.79
C GLY A 96 -4.99 3.96 6.00
N LYS A 97 -5.35 4.50 7.16
CA LYS A 97 -5.52 3.73 8.38
C LYS A 97 -6.63 2.69 8.24
N LEU A 98 -7.78 3.06 7.67
CA LEU A 98 -8.87 2.12 7.43
C LEU A 98 -8.45 0.97 6.53
N MET A 99 -7.71 1.26 5.47
CA MET A 99 -7.20 0.24 4.55
C MET A 99 -6.21 -0.68 5.25
N LEU A 100 -5.26 -0.09 5.98
CA LEU A 100 -4.23 -0.86 6.69
C LEU A 100 -4.87 -1.76 7.74
N GLU A 101 -5.82 -1.26 8.52
CA GLU A 101 -6.53 -2.06 9.52
C GLU A 101 -7.28 -3.24 8.89
N ALA A 102 -7.94 -3.04 7.73
CA ALA A 102 -8.63 -4.11 7.02
C ALA A 102 -7.65 -5.20 6.57
N MET A 103 -6.49 -4.81 6.08
CA MET A 103 -5.44 -5.74 5.68
C MET A 103 -4.85 -6.47 6.88
N GLU A 104 -4.58 -5.75 7.97
CA GLU A 104 -4.05 -6.35 9.21
C GLU A 104 -5.03 -7.36 9.80
N GLU A 105 -6.32 -7.05 9.85
CA GLU A 105 -7.35 -7.96 10.36
C GLU A 105 -7.38 -9.28 9.57
N ARG A 106 -7.26 -9.22 8.25
CA ARG A 106 -7.23 -10.42 7.42
C ARG A 106 -6.01 -11.28 7.76
N ILE A 107 -4.85 -10.69 7.94
CA ILE A 107 -3.61 -11.41 8.21
C ILE A 107 -3.62 -12.00 9.63
N ILE A 108 -4.16 -11.27 10.60
CA ILE A 108 -4.36 -11.78 11.96
C ILE A 108 -5.27 -13.01 11.92
N SER A 109 -6.33 -12.98 11.11
CA SER A 109 -7.24 -14.13 10.97
C SER A 109 -6.57 -15.37 10.37
N GLU A 110 -5.46 -15.19 9.66
CA GLU A 110 -4.65 -16.28 9.12
C GLU A 110 -3.62 -16.82 10.13
N GLY A 111 -3.60 -16.27 11.36
CA GLY A 111 -2.69 -16.70 12.42
C GLY A 111 -1.31 -16.05 12.38
N ILE A 112 -1.11 -15.04 11.57
CA ILE A 112 0.16 -14.32 11.45
C ILE A 112 0.27 -13.32 12.61
N GLU A 113 1.46 -13.25 13.23
CA GLU A 113 1.73 -12.41 14.41
C GLU A 113 2.62 -11.19 14.09
N GLU A 114 3.20 -11.13 12.93
CA GLU A 114 4.06 -10.02 12.52
C GLU A 114 3.69 -9.56 11.11
N ILE A 115 3.56 -8.25 10.94
CA ILE A 115 3.30 -7.63 9.64
C ILE A 115 4.48 -6.72 9.35
N TYR A 116 5.00 -6.81 8.14
CA TYR A 116 6.17 -6.05 7.74
C TYR A 116 5.96 -5.40 6.39
N THR A 117 6.80 -4.42 6.10
CA THR A 117 6.78 -3.72 4.82
C THR A 117 8.16 -3.16 4.53
N VAL A 118 8.38 -2.83 3.26
CA VAL A 118 9.52 -2.01 2.85
C VAL A 118 8.93 -0.70 2.35
N SER A 119 9.00 0.32 3.19
CA SER A 119 8.30 1.59 2.96
C SER A 119 9.11 2.56 2.11
N SER A 120 8.41 3.36 1.29
CA SER A 120 8.99 4.54 0.65
C SER A 120 9.21 5.65 1.68
N ILE A 121 9.98 6.69 1.30
CA ILE A 121 10.14 7.91 2.09
C ILE A 121 8.77 8.53 2.36
N THR A 122 7.92 8.58 1.35
CA THR A 122 6.58 9.17 1.41
C THR A 122 5.70 8.50 2.45
N ALA A 123 5.71 7.17 2.49
CA ALA A 123 4.80 6.39 3.35
C ALA A 123 5.35 6.12 4.74
N LYS A 124 6.65 6.27 4.97
CA LYS A 124 7.28 5.96 6.26
C LYS A 124 6.57 6.61 7.46
N PRO A 125 6.27 7.92 7.47
CA PRO A 125 5.59 8.53 8.61
C PRO A 125 4.21 7.92 8.87
N PHE A 126 3.50 7.54 7.80
CA PHE A 126 2.19 6.89 7.93
C PHE A 126 2.30 5.55 8.66
N TYR A 127 3.26 4.71 8.26
CA TYR A 127 3.45 3.42 8.93
C TYR A 127 3.86 3.60 10.39
N GLU A 128 4.76 4.55 10.67
CA GLU A 128 5.21 4.82 12.04
C GLU A 128 4.05 5.27 12.94
N ARG A 129 3.15 6.10 12.43
CA ARG A 129 1.95 6.51 13.18
C ARG A 129 1.01 5.35 13.46
N ASN A 130 1.09 4.28 12.68
CA ASN A 130 0.24 3.10 12.82
C ASN A 130 0.94 1.94 13.53
N GLY A 131 2.03 2.22 14.23
CA GLY A 131 2.68 1.25 15.11
C GLY A 131 3.82 0.46 14.51
N TYR A 132 4.25 0.80 13.29
CA TYR A 132 5.39 0.12 12.65
C TYR A 132 6.69 0.74 13.13
N THR A 133 7.70 -0.10 13.32
CA THR A 133 9.02 0.31 13.81
C THR A 133 10.11 -0.19 12.87
N LYS A 134 11.29 0.41 12.96
CA LYS A 134 12.43 0.07 12.11
C LYS A 134 12.78 -1.42 12.20
N ASN A 135 12.99 -2.04 11.05
CA ASN A 135 13.35 -3.45 10.90
C ASN A 135 14.54 -3.63 9.96
N GLY A 136 15.61 -2.91 10.20
CA GLY A 136 16.83 -2.98 9.41
C GLY A 136 17.26 -1.65 8.83
N ALA A 137 18.41 -1.65 8.14
CA ALA A 137 18.96 -0.46 7.53
C ALA A 137 18.17 -0.08 6.26
N PRO A 138 18.06 1.23 5.94
CA PRO A 138 17.44 1.66 4.70
C PRO A 138 18.18 1.11 3.46
N LEU A 139 17.40 0.75 2.44
CA LEU A 139 17.91 0.30 1.15
C LEU A 139 17.96 1.46 0.17
N LEU A 140 18.75 1.34 -0.89
CA LEU A 140 18.82 2.36 -1.93
C LEU A 140 17.83 2.03 -3.05
N VAL A 141 17.16 3.08 -3.54
CA VAL A 141 16.37 3.04 -4.77
C VAL A 141 17.14 3.88 -5.77
N GLY A 142 17.83 3.22 -6.72
CA GLY A 142 18.84 3.91 -7.53
C GLY A 142 19.97 4.41 -6.64
N ASN A 143 20.19 5.73 -6.59
CA ASN A 143 21.17 6.37 -5.71
C ASN A 143 20.54 7.07 -4.51
N ILE A 144 19.25 6.79 -4.23
CA ILE A 144 18.46 7.47 -3.19
C ILE A 144 18.08 6.45 -2.12
N LYS A 145 18.20 6.83 -0.84
CA LYS A 145 17.65 6.02 0.25
C LYS A 145 16.14 6.12 0.18
N GLY A 146 15.48 5.05 -0.29
CA GLY A 146 14.07 5.09 -0.56
C GLY A 146 13.25 3.97 0.04
N ASP A 147 13.92 2.92 0.51
CA ASP A 147 13.24 1.74 1.03
C ASP A 147 13.61 1.55 2.50
N PHE A 148 12.59 1.64 3.36
CA PHE A 148 12.76 1.56 4.81
C PHE A 148 12.04 0.30 5.33
N PRO A 149 12.78 -0.75 5.73
CA PRO A 149 12.16 -1.93 6.33
C PRO A 149 11.50 -1.60 7.66
N LEU A 150 10.24 -1.94 7.80
CA LEU A 150 9.43 -1.69 9.01
C LEU A 150 8.66 -2.94 9.41
N ILE A 151 8.36 -3.07 10.70
CA ILE A 151 7.64 -4.22 11.25
C ILE A 151 6.68 -3.79 12.35
N LYS A 152 5.58 -4.53 12.47
CA LYS A 152 4.62 -4.39 13.56
C LYS A 152 4.22 -5.77 14.06
N ARG A 153 4.28 -5.97 15.37
CA ARG A 153 3.72 -7.18 15.99
C ARG A 153 2.21 -6.99 16.14
N VAL A 154 1.46 -8.03 15.76
CA VAL A 154 0.00 -8.06 15.87
C VAL A 154 -0.40 -9.33 16.58
N SER A 155 -1.55 -9.31 17.24
CA SER A 155 -2.05 -10.47 17.97
C SER A 155 -3.56 -10.53 17.88
N PRO A 156 -4.15 -11.74 17.70
CA PRO A 156 -5.60 -11.89 17.65
C PRO A 156 -6.31 -11.44 18.93
N ASN A 157 -5.58 -11.33 20.05
CA ASN A 157 -6.13 -11.02 21.36
C ASN A 157 -5.90 -9.56 21.79
N GLU A 158 -5.42 -8.73 20.89
CA GLU A 158 -5.15 -7.32 21.18
C GLU A 158 -6.08 -6.38 20.42
#